data_c33063b36ea6cd162c6f7813e30d6765
#
_entry.id   c33063b36ea6cd162c6f7813e30d6765
#
_cell.length_a   1.000
_cell.length_b   1.000
_cell.length_c   1.000
_cell.angle_alpha   90.00
_cell.angle_beta   90.00
_cell.angle_gamma   90.00
#
_symmetry.space_group_name_H-M   'P 1'
#
loop_
_entity.id
_entity.type
_entity.pdbx_description
1 polymer ?
#
loop_
_entity_poly.entity_id
_entity_poly.type
_entity_poly.pdbx_seq_one_letter_code
_entity_poly.pdbx_strand_id
1 'polypeptide(L)'
;MYNILMQKTIDLRKIPLEKLKKIKAEAMKLRDAGISNKEVAEKLNLDSSVLSRWYRNYLKNFRQPQEILKKGRKEGTHTKLTINPEKIIIEMLQEHKGLLDKDLVQKIIKEQYKMKIPLTTVGDYLKKWGVNSRFIKNFENDFVAKIGIDKFQLVKQNIIKNGGLILWLNIMDYELTTGIKIQSIATRVGNNKLQFKIYKRPILKIDLIDFANQVSMLFDKNICVFFSIKNMELIKDEYLFKNSEKITFIHDG
;
A
#
# COMPACT_ATOMS: atom_id res chain seq x y z
N MET A 1 -14.14 12.42 54.07
CA MET A 1 -13.36 12.47 52.80
C MET A 1 -14.07 11.60 51.78
N TYR A 2 -14.82 12.18 50.88
CA TYR A 2 -15.49 11.44 49.81
C TYR A 2 -14.52 11.30 48.62
N ASN A 3 -13.99 10.11 48.41
CA ASN A 3 -13.30 9.75 47.19
C ASN A 3 -14.33 9.71 46.05
N ILE A 4 -14.51 10.81 45.32
CA ILE A 4 -15.21 10.81 44.05
C ILE A 4 -14.30 10.12 43.07
N LEU A 5 -14.50 8.82 42.86
CA LEU A 5 -13.95 8.08 41.72
C LEU A 5 -14.45 8.77 40.46
N MET A 6 -13.65 9.58 39.83
CA MET A 6 -13.93 10.13 38.51
C MET A 6 -14.14 8.97 37.55
N GLN A 7 -15.38 8.62 37.26
CA GLN A 7 -15.67 7.66 36.19
C GLN A 7 -15.12 8.18 34.88
N LYS A 8 -14.17 7.45 34.35
CA LYS A 8 -13.48 7.78 33.09
C LYS A 8 -14.51 7.78 31.96
N THR A 9 -14.77 8.93 31.36
CA THR A 9 -15.66 9.05 30.20
C THR A 9 -15.21 8.15 29.05
N ILE A 10 -16.15 7.56 28.34
CA ILE A 10 -15.90 6.63 27.24
C ILE A 10 -15.22 7.38 26.07
N ASP A 11 -14.08 6.89 25.61
CA ASP A 11 -13.46 7.39 24.38
C ASP A 11 -14.26 6.91 23.15
N LEU A 12 -15.10 7.79 22.63
CA LEU A 12 -15.98 7.53 21.48
C LEU A 12 -15.21 7.19 20.19
N ARG A 13 -13.90 7.48 20.12
CA ARG A 13 -13.07 7.16 18.93
C ARG A 13 -12.80 5.66 18.82
N LYS A 14 -12.79 4.96 19.97
CA LYS A 14 -12.51 3.53 20.06
C LYS A 14 -13.75 2.65 19.92
N ILE A 15 -14.96 3.24 19.93
CA ILE A 15 -16.22 2.50 19.86
C ILE A 15 -16.53 2.12 18.40
N PRO A 16 -16.91 0.86 18.11
CA PRO A 16 -17.43 0.44 16.82
C PRO A 16 -18.65 1.26 16.41
N LEU A 17 -18.79 1.51 15.09
CA LEU A 17 -19.81 2.39 14.54
C LEU A 17 -21.25 1.98 14.97
N GLU A 18 -21.55 0.68 14.94
CA GLU A 18 -22.86 0.16 15.29
C GLU A 18 -23.19 0.37 16.78
N LYS A 19 -22.21 0.20 17.67
CA LYS A 19 -22.37 0.49 19.08
C LYS A 19 -22.56 1.98 19.33
N LEU A 20 -21.83 2.83 18.59
CA LEU A 20 -21.98 4.29 18.68
C LEU A 20 -23.37 4.75 18.22
N LYS A 21 -23.94 4.14 17.17
CA LYS A 21 -25.32 4.40 16.72
C LYS A 21 -26.33 4.10 17.83
N LYS A 22 -26.20 2.95 18.50
CA LYS A 22 -27.07 2.55 19.62
C LYS A 22 -26.99 3.53 20.78
N ILE A 23 -25.79 3.88 21.23
CA ILE A 23 -25.58 4.85 22.33
C ILE A 23 -26.20 6.21 21.97
N LYS A 24 -26.01 6.69 20.73
CA LYS A 24 -26.58 7.96 20.29
C LYS A 24 -28.10 7.94 20.24
N ALA A 25 -28.70 6.85 19.75
CA ALA A 25 -30.17 6.69 19.73
C ALA A 25 -30.76 6.65 21.15
N GLU A 26 -30.13 5.92 22.07
CA GLU A 26 -30.53 5.87 23.46
C GLU A 26 -30.44 7.24 24.16
N ALA A 27 -29.32 7.96 23.92
CA ALA A 27 -29.13 9.31 24.41
C ALA A 27 -30.25 10.27 23.95
N MET A 28 -30.66 10.18 22.68
CA MET A 28 -31.75 11.01 22.16
C MET A 28 -33.09 10.65 22.78
N LYS A 29 -33.42 9.37 22.95
CA LYS A 29 -34.65 8.92 23.62
C LYS A 29 -34.74 9.44 25.07
N LEU A 30 -33.64 9.36 25.81
CA LEU A 30 -33.61 9.85 27.20
C LEU A 30 -33.78 11.39 27.26
N ARG A 31 -33.20 12.10 26.32
CA ARG A 31 -33.35 13.56 26.19
C ARG A 31 -34.79 13.97 25.81
N ASP A 32 -35.42 13.25 24.90
CA ASP A 32 -36.84 13.47 24.51
C ASP A 32 -37.81 13.14 25.65
N ALA A 33 -37.42 12.22 26.55
CA ALA A 33 -38.14 11.92 27.80
C ALA A 33 -37.95 13.01 28.87
N GLY A 34 -37.25 14.11 28.60
CA GLY A 34 -37.05 15.23 29.51
C GLY A 34 -35.90 15.10 30.51
N ILE A 35 -35.12 14.02 30.44
CA ILE A 35 -33.97 13.81 31.35
C ILE A 35 -32.88 14.84 31.01
N SER A 36 -32.25 15.44 32.01
CA SER A 36 -31.22 16.47 31.82
C SER A 36 -29.98 15.96 31.09
N ASN A 37 -29.23 16.87 30.42
CA ASN A 37 -27.97 16.50 29.76
C ASN A 37 -26.95 15.88 30.73
N LYS A 38 -26.92 16.37 31.98
CA LYS A 38 -25.99 15.88 33.00
C LYS A 38 -26.31 14.45 33.38
N GLU A 39 -27.55 14.14 33.67
CA GLU A 39 -27.99 12.79 34.06
C GLU A 39 -27.83 11.78 32.94
N VAL A 40 -28.16 12.16 31.70
CA VAL A 40 -27.95 11.28 30.52
C VAL A 40 -26.46 11.03 30.27
N ALA A 41 -25.61 12.06 30.43
CA ALA A 41 -24.17 11.93 30.27
C ALA A 41 -23.59 10.99 31.35
N GLU A 42 -24.01 11.12 32.60
CA GLU A 42 -23.60 10.22 33.69
C GLU A 42 -24.06 8.78 33.41
N LYS A 43 -25.33 8.59 33.05
CA LYS A 43 -25.93 7.27 32.79
C LYS A 43 -25.24 6.52 31.65
N LEU A 44 -24.81 7.23 30.62
CA LEU A 44 -24.13 6.64 29.42
C LEU A 44 -22.59 6.77 29.43
N ASN A 45 -22.03 7.27 30.53
CA ASN A 45 -20.60 7.56 30.67
C ASN A 45 -20.05 8.44 29.52
N LEU A 46 -20.82 9.44 29.11
CA LEU A 46 -20.48 10.38 28.04
C LEU A 46 -20.06 11.73 28.61
N ASP A 47 -19.29 12.48 27.83
CA ASP A 47 -19.07 13.88 28.11
C ASP A 47 -20.35 14.71 27.84
N SER A 48 -20.75 15.56 28.77
CA SER A 48 -21.96 16.37 28.67
C SER A 48 -21.94 17.35 27.49
N SER A 49 -20.74 17.83 27.08
CA SER A 49 -20.58 18.71 25.94
C SER A 49 -20.83 17.96 24.61
N VAL A 50 -20.42 16.71 24.53
CA VAL A 50 -20.70 15.83 23.39
C VAL A 50 -22.20 15.59 23.27
N LEU A 51 -22.87 15.25 24.38
CA LEU A 51 -24.31 15.03 24.42
C LEU A 51 -25.08 16.29 24.00
N SER A 52 -24.71 17.46 24.53
CA SER A 52 -25.34 18.74 24.20
C SER A 52 -25.22 19.04 22.69
N ARG A 53 -24.05 18.78 22.09
CA ARG A 53 -23.83 18.92 20.64
C ARG A 53 -24.69 17.94 19.84
N TRP A 54 -24.79 16.67 20.27
CA TRP A 54 -25.60 15.67 19.61
C TRP A 54 -27.09 16.03 19.65
N TYR A 55 -27.59 16.44 20.80
CA TYR A 55 -29.02 16.81 20.98
C TYR A 55 -29.37 18.06 20.18
N ARG A 56 -28.50 19.09 20.16
CA ARG A 56 -28.69 20.27 19.33
C ARG A 56 -28.79 19.93 17.83
N ASN A 57 -27.92 19.05 17.36
CA ASN A 57 -27.96 18.60 15.97
C ASN A 57 -29.18 17.74 15.65
N TYR A 58 -29.62 16.92 16.62
CA TYR A 58 -30.83 16.12 16.50
C TYR A 58 -32.08 17.01 16.37
N LEU A 59 -32.20 18.05 17.20
CA LEU A 59 -33.28 19.02 17.10
C LEU A 59 -33.25 19.80 15.76
N LYS A 60 -32.07 20.21 15.29
CA LYS A 60 -31.92 20.86 13.98
C LYS A 60 -32.36 19.99 12.80
N ASN A 61 -32.28 18.69 12.93
CA ASN A 61 -32.70 17.72 11.91
C ASN A 61 -34.13 17.20 12.14
N PHE A 62 -35.00 18.00 12.68
CA PHE A 62 -36.40 17.65 12.91
C PHE A 62 -36.60 16.33 13.69
N ARG A 63 -35.73 16.07 14.65
CA ARG A 63 -35.70 14.84 15.50
C ARG A 63 -35.46 13.55 14.71
N GLN A 64 -34.89 13.65 13.51
CA GLN A 64 -34.46 12.47 12.77
C GLN A 64 -33.06 12.03 13.21
N PRO A 65 -32.80 10.70 13.31
CA PRO A 65 -31.49 10.20 13.64
C PRO A 65 -30.49 10.62 12.56
N GLN A 66 -29.43 11.31 12.97
CA GLN A 66 -28.35 11.65 12.06
C GLN A 66 -27.61 10.40 11.62
N GLU A 67 -27.39 10.27 10.33
CA GLU A 67 -26.49 9.26 9.80
C GLU A 67 -25.09 9.45 10.39
N ILE A 68 -24.59 8.42 11.06
CA ILE A 68 -23.22 8.44 11.58
C ILE A 68 -22.32 7.99 10.44
N LEU A 69 -21.71 8.96 9.76
CA LEU A 69 -20.74 8.71 8.73
C LEU A 69 -19.53 7.97 9.28
N LYS A 70 -18.91 7.11 8.46
CA LYS A 70 -17.63 6.46 8.80
C LYS A 70 -16.65 7.51 9.31
N LYS A 71 -16.00 7.21 10.45
CA LYS A 71 -14.93 8.06 10.98
C LYS A 71 -13.77 8.07 9.99
N GLY A 72 -13.26 9.24 9.70
CA GLY A 72 -12.13 9.41 8.80
C GLY A 72 -12.44 10.34 7.63
N ARG A 73 -11.45 10.60 6.84
CA ARG A 73 -11.57 11.39 5.61
C ARG A 73 -12.36 10.58 4.58
N LYS A 74 -13.30 11.22 3.87
CA LYS A 74 -13.94 10.59 2.72
C LYS A 74 -12.86 10.16 1.73
N GLU A 75 -12.96 8.92 1.25
CA GLU A 75 -12.09 8.44 0.18
C GLU A 75 -12.14 9.41 -1.01
N GLY A 76 -10.98 9.74 -1.56
CA GLY A 76 -10.87 10.68 -2.68
C GLY A 76 -10.87 12.16 -2.33
N THR A 77 -11.25 12.58 -1.11
CA THR A 77 -11.11 13.98 -0.71
C THR A 77 -9.63 14.30 -0.41
N HIS A 78 -9.08 15.28 -1.15
CA HIS A 78 -7.68 15.73 -1.03
C HIS A 78 -6.60 14.74 -1.51
N THR A 79 -6.94 13.76 -2.36
CA THR A 79 -5.91 13.11 -3.17
C THR A 79 -5.36 14.15 -4.14
N LYS A 80 -4.05 14.36 -4.13
CA LYS A 80 -3.41 15.32 -5.06
C LYS A 80 -3.60 14.90 -6.51
N LEU A 81 -3.76 13.61 -6.75
CA LEU A 81 -4.12 13.05 -8.04
C LEU A 81 -5.57 12.52 -7.96
N THR A 82 -6.44 13.02 -8.80
CA THR A 82 -7.78 12.49 -9.05
C THR A 82 -7.71 11.29 -10.02
N ILE A 83 -8.82 10.64 -10.30
CA ILE A 83 -8.89 9.43 -11.14
C ILE A 83 -8.29 9.65 -12.53
N ASN A 84 -8.63 10.73 -13.21
CA ASN A 84 -8.12 11.00 -14.57
C ASN A 84 -6.61 11.23 -14.62
N PRO A 85 -6.02 12.11 -13.79
CA PRO A 85 -4.57 12.25 -13.69
C PRO A 85 -3.84 10.96 -13.32
N GLU A 86 -4.40 10.11 -12.46
CA GLU A 86 -3.81 8.82 -12.09
C GLU A 86 -3.70 7.90 -13.30
N LYS A 87 -4.78 7.81 -14.11
CA LYS A 87 -4.78 7.02 -15.35
C LYS A 87 -3.71 7.48 -16.34
N ILE A 88 -3.64 8.79 -16.60
CA ILE A 88 -2.66 9.36 -17.53
C ILE A 88 -1.23 9.11 -17.06
N ILE A 89 -0.94 9.27 -15.76
CA ILE A 89 0.39 8.98 -15.22
C ILE A 89 0.76 7.52 -15.42
N ILE A 90 -0.16 6.58 -15.14
CA ILE A 90 0.11 5.16 -15.37
C ILE A 90 0.39 4.87 -16.83
N GLU A 91 -0.34 5.49 -17.76
CA GLU A 91 -0.07 5.39 -19.19
C GLU A 91 1.34 5.88 -19.54
N MET A 92 1.75 7.03 -19.05
CA MET A 92 3.11 7.57 -19.24
C MET A 92 4.18 6.66 -18.64
N LEU A 93 3.93 6.06 -17.45
CA LEU A 93 4.87 5.13 -16.83
C LEU A 93 5.02 3.83 -17.63
N GLN A 94 3.94 3.36 -18.27
CA GLN A 94 3.96 2.16 -19.13
C GLN A 94 4.71 2.39 -20.43
N GLU A 95 4.62 3.59 -21.01
CA GLU A 95 5.33 3.97 -22.24
C GLU A 95 6.81 4.24 -21.99
N HIS A 96 7.22 4.41 -20.73
CA HIS A 96 8.61 4.67 -20.40
C HIS A 96 9.47 3.43 -20.65
N LYS A 97 10.46 3.54 -21.54
CA LYS A 97 11.31 2.42 -21.94
C LYS A 97 12.31 1.97 -20.86
N GLY A 98 12.75 2.90 -20.00
CA GLY A 98 13.72 2.63 -18.93
C GLY A 98 13.10 2.10 -17.66
N LEU A 99 13.96 1.81 -16.67
CA LEU A 99 13.53 1.49 -15.31
C LEU A 99 12.92 2.73 -14.64
N LEU A 100 11.91 2.49 -13.83
CA LEU A 100 11.22 3.51 -13.06
C LEU A 100 11.69 3.47 -11.62
N ASP A 101 11.85 4.65 -11.02
CA ASP A 101 12.01 4.82 -9.58
C ASP A 101 11.11 5.95 -9.05
N LYS A 102 11.13 6.20 -7.75
CA LYS A 102 10.29 7.23 -7.13
C LYS A 102 10.60 8.64 -7.61
N ASP A 103 11.86 8.93 -7.84
CA ASP A 103 12.33 10.26 -8.24
C ASP A 103 11.87 10.57 -9.66
N LEU A 104 11.97 9.60 -10.56
CA LEU A 104 11.48 9.72 -11.92
C LEU A 104 9.96 9.89 -11.97
N VAL A 105 9.22 9.11 -11.18
CA VAL A 105 7.75 9.27 -11.09
C VAL A 105 7.38 10.66 -10.56
N GLN A 106 8.09 11.17 -9.54
CA GLN A 106 7.87 12.52 -9.05
C GLN A 106 8.12 13.57 -10.14
N LYS A 107 9.18 13.38 -10.93
CA LYS A 107 9.54 14.26 -12.05
C LYS A 107 8.45 14.26 -13.12
N ILE A 108 7.98 13.10 -13.54
CA ILE A 108 6.89 12.93 -14.51
C ILE A 108 5.62 13.66 -14.03
N ILE A 109 5.21 13.45 -12.77
CA ILE A 109 4.04 14.12 -12.19
C ILE A 109 4.23 15.65 -12.18
N LYS A 110 5.42 16.12 -11.82
CA LYS A 110 5.74 17.55 -11.79
C LYS A 110 5.69 18.17 -13.19
N GLU A 111 6.24 17.50 -14.18
CA GLU A 111 6.27 17.98 -15.56
C GLU A 111 4.87 18.01 -16.17
N GLN A 112 4.09 16.95 -15.98
CA GLN A 112 2.76 16.82 -16.56
C GLN A 112 1.72 17.76 -15.92
N TYR A 113 1.75 17.89 -14.60
CA TYR A 113 0.70 18.62 -13.86
C TYR A 113 1.20 19.87 -13.17
N LYS A 114 2.48 20.26 -13.36
CA LYS A 114 3.12 21.41 -12.68
C LYS A 114 2.99 21.34 -11.15
N MET A 115 2.80 20.12 -10.62
CA MET A 115 2.51 19.87 -9.21
C MET A 115 3.70 19.19 -8.53
N LYS A 116 4.23 19.79 -7.48
CA LYS A 116 5.28 19.18 -6.64
C LYS A 116 4.63 18.28 -5.58
N ILE A 117 4.79 16.97 -5.70
CA ILE A 117 4.32 15.99 -4.74
C ILE A 117 5.51 15.46 -3.91
N PRO A 118 5.43 15.37 -2.57
CA PRO A 118 6.47 14.76 -1.76
C PRO A 118 6.75 13.30 -2.17
N LEU A 119 8.00 12.84 -2.07
CA LEU A 119 8.38 11.45 -2.38
C LEU A 119 7.64 10.41 -1.51
N THR A 120 7.25 10.77 -0.29
CA THR A 120 6.39 9.93 0.56
C THR A 120 5.03 9.69 -0.09
N THR A 121 4.41 10.74 -0.62
CA THR A 121 3.12 10.66 -1.34
C THR A 121 3.26 9.84 -2.64
N VAL A 122 4.36 10.02 -3.39
CA VAL A 122 4.67 9.17 -4.55
C VAL A 122 4.75 7.70 -4.11
N GLY A 123 5.43 7.41 -3.01
CA GLY A 123 5.50 6.06 -2.45
C GLY A 123 4.13 5.49 -2.09
N ASP A 124 3.19 6.30 -1.63
CA ASP A 124 1.83 5.86 -1.33
C ASP A 124 1.01 5.58 -2.61
N TYR A 125 1.21 6.34 -3.68
CA TYR A 125 0.65 6.00 -5.00
C TYR A 125 1.25 4.70 -5.55
N LEU A 126 2.56 4.53 -5.49
CA LEU A 126 3.22 3.30 -5.93
C LEU A 126 2.67 2.06 -5.21
N LYS A 127 2.44 2.14 -3.89
CA LYS A 127 1.78 1.07 -3.15
C LYS A 127 0.37 0.77 -3.67
N LYS A 128 -0.40 1.80 -4.01
CA LYS A 128 -1.73 1.66 -4.61
C LYS A 128 -1.68 1.05 -6.02
N TRP A 129 -0.56 1.16 -6.71
CA TRP A 129 -0.34 0.58 -8.03
C TRP A 129 0.38 -0.77 -7.97
N GLY A 130 0.39 -1.41 -6.80
CA GLY A 130 1.00 -2.73 -6.62
C GLY A 130 2.53 -2.71 -6.51
N VAL A 131 3.17 -1.55 -6.55
CA VAL A 131 4.63 -1.42 -6.44
C VAL A 131 5.01 -1.13 -4.99
N ASN A 132 5.30 -2.19 -4.21
CA ASN A 132 5.57 -2.07 -2.79
C ASN A 132 6.81 -2.87 -2.36
N SER A 133 7.80 -2.17 -1.81
CA SER A 133 9.04 -2.78 -1.30
C SER A 133 8.82 -3.80 -0.17
N ARG A 134 7.70 -3.71 0.56
CA ARG A 134 7.36 -4.67 1.62
C ARG A 134 7.07 -6.06 1.07
N PHE A 135 6.42 -6.16 -0.09
CA PHE A 135 6.18 -7.45 -0.74
C PHE A 135 7.47 -8.13 -1.17
N ILE A 136 8.43 -7.36 -1.67
CA ILE A 136 9.76 -7.87 -2.03
C ILE A 136 10.47 -8.44 -0.80
N LYS A 137 10.41 -7.74 0.34
CA LYS A 137 11.00 -8.21 1.61
C LYS A 137 10.31 -9.46 2.14
N ASN A 138 8.99 -9.54 2.06
CA ASN A 138 8.25 -10.72 2.48
C ASN A 138 8.64 -11.92 1.61
N PHE A 139 8.70 -11.74 0.28
CA PHE A 139 9.14 -12.78 -0.63
C PHE A 139 10.56 -13.26 -0.31
N GLU A 140 11.51 -12.35 -0.06
CA GLU A 140 12.87 -12.69 0.38
C GLU A 140 12.85 -13.59 1.64
N ASN A 141 12.05 -13.20 2.65
CA ASN A 141 11.95 -13.96 3.89
C ASN A 141 11.35 -15.36 3.66
N ASP A 142 10.27 -15.44 2.88
CA ASP A 142 9.58 -16.70 2.56
C ASP A 142 10.50 -17.64 1.77
N PHE A 143 11.25 -17.12 0.82
CA PHE A 143 12.21 -17.87 0.02
C PHE A 143 13.34 -18.43 0.89
N VAL A 144 13.94 -17.59 1.74
CA VAL A 144 15.00 -18.02 2.67
C VAL A 144 14.52 -19.07 3.64
N ALA A 145 13.27 -18.94 4.13
CA ALA A 145 12.65 -19.96 4.99
C ALA A 145 12.47 -21.32 4.30
N LYS A 146 12.15 -21.33 3.00
CA LYS A 146 11.97 -22.56 2.21
C LYS A 146 13.28 -23.29 1.94
N ILE A 147 14.30 -22.58 1.46
CA ILE A 147 15.59 -23.21 1.06
C ILE A 147 16.53 -23.46 2.23
N GLY A 148 16.29 -22.85 3.38
CA GLY A 148 17.13 -22.89 4.58
C GLY A 148 18.16 -21.76 4.59
N ILE A 149 18.36 -21.17 5.78
CA ILE A 149 19.25 -20.03 6.00
C ILE A 149 20.69 -20.34 5.58
N ASP A 150 21.22 -21.52 5.94
CA ASP A 150 22.62 -21.90 5.66
C ASP A 150 22.88 -22.04 4.16
N LYS A 151 21.97 -22.72 3.43
CA LYS A 151 22.06 -22.83 1.97
C LYS A 151 22.01 -21.46 1.32
N PHE A 152 21.10 -20.59 1.76
CA PHE A 152 21.01 -19.24 1.21
C PHE A 152 22.28 -18.44 1.48
N GLN A 153 22.87 -18.51 2.67
CA GLN A 153 24.10 -17.79 3.01
C GLN A 153 25.26 -18.24 2.14
N LEU A 154 25.39 -19.53 1.85
CA LEU A 154 26.42 -20.05 0.93
C LEU A 154 26.26 -19.46 -0.48
N VAL A 155 25.04 -19.51 -1.02
CA VAL A 155 24.72 -18.95 -2.36
C VAL A 155 25.01 -17.44 -2.37
N LYS A 156 24.58 -16.72 -1.37
CA LYS A 156 24.79 -15.28 -1.23
C LYS A 156 26.27 -14.92 -1.16
N GLN A 157 27.05 -15.64 -0.37
CA GLN A 157 28.50 -15.40 -0.24
C GLN A 157 29.21 -15.64 -1.57
N ASN A 158 28.86 -16.70 -2.31
CA ASN A 158 29.42 -16.99 -3.62
C ASN A 158 29.12 -15.89 -4.65
N ILE A 159 27.85 -15.41 -4.68
CA ILE A 159 27.44 -14.33 -5.59
C ILE A 159 28.23 -13.04 -5.27
N ILE A 160 28.29 -12.65 -4.00
CA ILE A 160 28.99 -11.42 -3.55
C ILE A 160 30.51 -11.53 -3.79
N LYS A 161 31.11 -12.68 -3.51
CA LYS A 161 32.55 -12.92 -3.71
C LYS A 161 32.93 -12.77 -5.20
N ASN A 162 32.04 -13.15 -6.09
CA ASN A 162 32.23 -13.01 -7.54
C ASN A 162 31.78 -11.62 -8.07
N GLY A 163 31.58 -10.63 -7.18
CA GLY A 163 31.16 -9.28 -7.57
C GLY A 163 29.71 -9.17 -8.07
N GLY A 164 28.93 -10.23 -7.90
CA GLY A 164 27.53 -10.28 -8.36
C GLY A 164 26.58 -9.50 -7.47
N LEU A 165 25.39 -9.21 -8.01
CA LEU A 165 24.29 -8.54 -7.34
C LEU A 165 23.10 -9.51 -7.20
N ILE A 166 22.47 -9.51 -6.05
CA ILE A 166 21.23 -10.28 -5.80
C ILE A 166 20.03 -9.39 -6.03
N LEU A 167 19.10 -9.86 -6.87
CA LEU A 167 17.81 -9.22 -7.10
C LEU A 167 16.69 -10.12 -6.63
N TRP A 168 15.80 -9.56 -5.82
CA TRP A 168 14.52 -10.15 -5.45
C TRP A 168 13.45 -9.59 -6.36
N LEU A 169 13.00 -10.40 -7.32
CA LEU A 169 12.06 -9.96 -8.32
C LEU A 169 10.64 -10.34 -7.89
N ASN A 170 9.80 -9.33 -7.74
CA ASN A 170 8.39 -9.51 -7.39
C ASN A 170 7.51 -9.06 -8.55
N ILE A 171 6.56 -9.93 -8.92
CA ILE A 171 5.51 -9.65 -9.91
C ILE A 171 4.20 -9.52 -9.15
N MET A 172 3.48 -8.44 -9.39
CA MET A 172 2.22 -8.15 -8.73
C MET A 172 1.14 -7.82 -9.76
N ASP A 173 -0.02 -8.49 -9.58
CA ASP A 173 -1.27 -8.10 -10.22
C ASP A 173 -1.98 -7.07 -9.38
N TYR A 174 -2.48 -6.03 -9.99
CA TYR A 174 -3.20 -4.98 -9.32
C TYR A 174 -4.36 -4.46 -10.17
N GLU A 175 -5.50 -4.21 -9.55
CA GLU A 175 -6.62 -3.56 -10.16
C GLU A 175 -6.79 -2.17 -9.55
N LEU A 176 -6.70 -1.15 -10.41
CA LEU A 176 -6.91 0.23 -10.01
C LEU A 176 -8.37 0.49 -9.64
N THR A 177 -8.62 1.53 -8.87
CA THR A 177 -9.97 2.01 -8.55
C THR A 177 -10.80 2.36 -9.80
N THR A 178 -10.12 2.53 -10.94
CA THR A 178 -10.71 2.76 -12.27
C THR A 178 -11.12 1.47 -13.00
N GLY A 179 -10.91 0.29 -12.39
CA GLY A 179 -11.13 -1.01 -13.03
C GLY A 179 -10.03 -1.43 -14.00
N ILE A 180 -8.97 -0.63 -14.17
CA ILE A 180 -7.84 -0.97 -15.03
C ILE A 180 -6.96 -1.98 -14.31
N LYS A 181 -6.75 -3.15 -14.92
CA LYS A 181 -5.81 -4.16 -14.45
C LYS A 181 -4.42 -3.83 -14.96
N ILE A 182 -3.46 -3.86 -14.06
CA ILE A 182 -2.04 -3.68 -14.35
C ILE A 182 -1.23 -4.78 -13.71
N GLN A 183 -0.10 -5.11 -14.32
CA GLN A 183 0.94 -5.92 -13.70
C GLN A 183 2.19 -5.07 -13.49
N SER A 184 2.91 -5.31 -12.41
CA SER A 184 4.18 -4.64 -12.14
C SER A 184 5.29 -5.65 -11.87
N ILE A 185 6.48 -5.36 -12.39
CA ILE A 185 7.72 -6.01 -11.99
C ILE A 185 8.46 -5.02 -11.10
N ALA A 186 8.88 -5.46 -9.93
CA ALA A 186 9.61 -4.61 -9.01
C ALA A 186 10.77 -5.36 -8.33
N THR A 187 11.86 -4.66 -8.08
CA THR A 187 13.01 -5.14 -7.31
C THR A 187 13.56 -4.03 -6.42
N ARG A 188 14.30 -4.43 -5.39
CA ARG A 188 15.12 -3.51 -4.59
C ARG A 188 16.57 -3.64 -4.97
N VAL A 189 17.24 -2.53 -5.16
CA VAL A 189 18.64 -2.48 -5.56
C VAL A 189 19.43 -1.55 -4.63
N GLY A 190 20.65 -1.94 -4.27
CA GLY A 190 21.55 -1.14 -3.46
C GLY A 190 20.90 -0.69 -2.12
N ASN A 191 20.98 0.60 -1.83
CA ASN A 191 20.44 1.21 -0.58
C ASN A 191 18.90 1.24 -0.51
N ASN A 192 18.25 0.11 -0.81
CA ASN A 192 16.80 -0.04 -0.84
C ASN A 192 16.06 0.82 -1.89
N LYS A 193 16.74 1.26 -2.93
CA LYS A 193 16.06 1.89 -4.07
C LYS A 193 15.16 0.88 -4.76
N LEU A 194 13.90 1.26 -4.91
CA LEU A 194 12.91 0.48 -5.62
C LEU A 194 13.00 0.80 -7.10
N GLN A 195 13.26 -0.23 -7.93
CA GLN A 195 13.20 -0.17 -9.38
C GLN A 195 12.01 -0.99 -9.85
N PHE A 196 11.27 -0.50 -10.84
CA PHE A 196 10.07 -1.20 -11.30
C PHE A 196 9.69 -0.85 -12.74
N LYS A 197 8.79 -1.67 -13.31
CA LYS A 197 8.04 -1.40 -14.54
C LYS A 197 6.57 -1.75 -14.34
N ILE A 198 5.69 -1.10 -15.08
CA ILE A 198 4.24 -1.32 -15.05
C ILE A 198 3.75 -1.69 -16.44
N TYR A 199 2.86 -2.69 -16.53
CA TYR A 199 2.30 -3.21 -17.78
C TYR A 199 0.77 -3.25 -17.70
N LYS A 200 0.07 -2.91 -18.81
CA LYS A 200 -1.38 -3.11 -18.96
C LYS A 200 -1.76 -4.53 -19.41
N ARG A 201 -0.77 -5.28 -19.85
CA ARG A 201 -0.91 -6.66 -20.32
C ARG A 201 -0.23 -7.61 -19.35
N PRO A 202 -0.50 -8.91 -19.45
CA PRO A 202 0.28 -9.90 -18.74
C PRO A 202 1.78 -9.75 -19.04
N ILE A 203 2.60 -9.89 -18.01
CA ILE A 203 4.04 -9.85 -18.10
C ILE A 203 4.49 -11.11 -18.80
N LEU A 204 5.29 -10.95 -19.83
CA LEU A 204 5.90 -12.03 -20.59
C LEU A 204 7.32 -12.28 -20.10
N LYS A 205 7.85 -13.46 -20.41
CA LYS A 205 9.22 -13.84 -20.09
C LYS A 205 10.24 -12.83 -20.61
N ILE A 206 10.05 -12.32 -21.82
CA ILE A 206 10.92 -11.29 -22.40
C ILE A 206 10.96 -10.01 -21.56
N ASP A 207 9.84 -9.65 -20.91
CA ASP A 207 9.79 -8.47 -20.05
C ASP A 207 10.64 -8.65 -18.79
N LEU A 208 10.69 -9.88 -18.24
CA LEU A 208 11.54 -10.22 -17.10
C LEU A 208 13.02 -10.15 -17.46
N ILE A 209 13.39 -10.71 -18.62
CA ILE A 209 14.76 -10.68 -19.12
C ILE A 209 15.18 -9.23 -19.39
N ASP A 210 14.34 -8.46 -20.07
CA ASP A 210 14.60 -7.05 -20.36
C ASP A 210 14.75 -6.22 -19.07
N PHE A 211 13.89 -6.45 -18.10
CA PHE A 211 13.97 -5.80 -16.79
C PHE A 211 15.29 -6.14 -16.08
N ALA A 212 15.66 -7.42 -16.03
CA ALA A 212 16.89 -7.87 -15.41
C ALA A 212 18.12 -7.31 -16.14
N ASN A 213 18.12 -7.30 -17.49
CA ASN A 213 19.19 -6.69 -18.30
C ASN A 213 19.35 -5.20 -17.99
N GLN A 214 18.25 -4.44 -17.90
CA GLN A 214 18.32 -3.02 -17.59
C GLN A 214 18.88 -2.78 -16.18
N VAL A 215 18.53 -3.61 -15.20
CA VAL A 215 19.14 -3.53 -13.86
C VAL A 215 20.64 -3.89 -13.93
N SER A 216 21.03 -4.93 -14.69
CA SER A 216 22.44 -5.30 -14.87
C SER A 216 23.26 -4.15 -15.44
N MET A 217 22.74 -3.49 -16.48
CA MET A 217 23.39 -2.33 -17.10
C MET A 217 23.61 -1.16 -16.15
N LEU A 218 22.63 -0.90 -15.24
CA LEU A 218 22.75 0.16 -14.24
C LEU A 218 23.91 -0.02 -13.27
N PHE A 219 24.27 -1.26 -12.97
CA PHE A 219 25.28 -1.59 -11.94
C PHE A 219 26.56 -2.17 -12.52
N ASP A 220 26.60 -2.45 -13.81
CA ASP A 220 27.71 -3.15 -14.50
C ASP A 220 28.19 -4.39 -13.73
N LYS A 221 27.24 -5.21 -13.30
CA LYS A 221 27.46 -6.40 -12.48
C LYS A 221 26.70 -7.60 -13.01
N ASN A 222 27.25 -8.79 -12.74
CA ASN A 222 26.51 -10.02 -12.90
C ASN A 222 25.34 -10.03 -11.90
N ILE A 223 24.17 -10.49 -12.32
CA ILE A 223 23.00 -10.52 -11.47
C ILE A 223 22.52 -11.95 -11.25
N CYS A 224 22.15 -12.23 -10.00
CA CYS A 224 21.39 -13.41 -9.63
C CYS A 224 19.97 -12.99 -9.25
N VAL A 225 19.00 -13.41 -10.03
CA VAL A 225 17.57 -13.06 -9.87
C VAL A 225 16.87 -14.18 -9.15
N PHE A 226 16.34 -13.88 -7.97
CA PHE A 226 15.43 -14.74 -7.22
C PHE A 226 13.98 -14.38 -7.54
N PHE A 227 13.15 -15.39 -7.87
CA PHE A 227 11.73 -15.19 -8.17
C PHE A 227 10.89 -16.39 -7.70
N SER A 228 9.59 -16.21 -7.53
CA SER A 228 8.68 -17.29 -7.07
C SER A 228 8.13 -18.12 -8.24
N ILE A 229 8.04 -19.44 -8.04
CA ILE A 229 7.42 -20.39 -8.97
C ILE A 229 5.95 -20.05 -9.27
N LYS A 230 5.23 -19.42 -8.34
CA LYS A 230 3.84 -18.99 -8.60
C LYS A 230 3.71 -18.12 -9.86
N ASN A 231 4.82 -17.54 -10.29
CA ASN A 231 4.92 -16.74 -11.51
C ASN A 231 5.47 -17.53 -12.70
N MET A 232 5.74 -18.84 -12.54
CA MET A 232 6.43 -19.67 -13.54
C MET A 232 5.55 -20.12 -14.72
N GLU A 233 4.23 -20.04 -14.67
CA GLU A 233 3.43 -20.26 -15.88
C GLU A 233 3.88 -19.37 -17.06
N LEU A 234 4.49 -18.23 -16.71
CA LEU A 234 5.10 -17.29 -17.64
C LEU A 234 6.50 -17.71 -18.14
N ILE A 235 7.13 -18.76 -17.50
CA ILE A 235 8.58 -18.99 -17.64
C ILE A 235 8.88 -20.44 -18.06
N LYS A 236 7.95 -21.16 -18.68
CA LYS A 236 8.09 -22.59 -18.99
C LYS A 236 9.24 -22.99 -19.94
N ASP A 237 9.95 -22.02 -20.54
CA ASP A 237 11.08 -22.35 -21.43
C ASP A 237 12.42 -22.05 -20.75
N GLU A 238 13.10 -23.04 -20.23
CA GLU A 238 14.44 -22.96 -19.63
C GLU A 238 15.51 -22.43 -20.58
N TYR A 239 15.31 -22.52 -21.89
CA TYR A 239 16.31 -22.19 -22.92
C TYR A 239 16.74 -20.73 -22.99
N LEU A 240 15.85 -19.78 -22.66
CA LEU A 240 16.17 -18.35 -22.76
C LEU A 240 17.01 -17.82 -21.59
N PHE A 241 17.06 -18.55 -20.45
CA PHE A 241 17.87 -18.16 -19.30
C PHE A 241 19.32 -18.62 -19.37
N LYS A 242 19.63 -19.63 -20.22
CA LYS A 242 20.99 -20.17 -20.35
C LYS A 242 21.98 -19.28 -21.12
N ASN A 243 21.51 -18.26 -21.82
CA ASN A 243 22.35 -17.51 -22.78
C ASN A 243 22.74 -16.08 -22.37
N SER A 244 22.41 -15.62 -21.15
CA SER A 244 22.96 -14.34 -20.68
C SER A 244 24.12 -14.62 -19.72
N GLU A 245 25.34 -14.38 -20.16
CA GLU A 245 26.56 -14.55 -19.36
C GLU A 245 26.52 -13.74 -18.03
N LYS A 246 25.65 -12.74 -17.95
CA LYS A 246 25.53 -11.83 -16.81
C LYS A 246 24.34 -12.09 -15.91
N ILE A 247 23.38 -12.95 -16.27
CA ILE A 247 22.13 -13.13 -15.49
C ILE A 247 21.89 -14.59 -15.19
N THR A 248 21.79 -14.90 -13.90
CA THR A 248 21.38 -16.23 -13.41
C THR A 248 20.03 -16.10 -12.71
N PHE A 249 19.10 -16.98 -13.07
CA PHE A 249 17.78 -17.05 -12.42
C PHE A 249 17.72 -18.23 -11.47
N ILE A 250 17.20 -17.99 -10.26
CA ILE A 250 16.99 -18.99 -9.23
C ILE A 250 15.54 -18.90 -8.75
N HIS A 251 14.87 -20.03 -8.65
CA HIS A 251 13.49 -20.14 -8.20
C HIS A 251 13.35 -20.97 -6.91
N ASP A 252 12.19 -20.90 -6.29
CA ASP A 252 11.87 -21.48 -4.97
C ASP A 252 11.24 -22.90 -5.04
N GLY A 253 11.37 -23.58 -6.18
CA GLY A 253 10.78 -24.92 -6.42
C GLY A 253 11.69 -26.07 -6.24
#